data_f573810f1344adb1806e37010120e9c7
#
_entry.id   f573810f1344adb1806e37010120e9c7
#
_cell.length_a   1.000
_cell.length_b   1.000
_cell.length_c   1.000
_cell.angle_alpha   90.00
_cell.angle_beta   90.00
_cell.angle_gamma   90.00
#
_symmetry.space_group_name_H-M   'P 1'
#
loop_
_entity.id
_entity.type
_entity.pdbx_description
1 polymer ?
#
loop_
_entity_poly.entity_id
_entity_poly.type
_entity_poly.pdbx_seq_one_letter_code
_entity_poly.pdbx_strand_id
1 'polypeptide(L)'
;REGLYMPEGINLFQDTLIKSLKFGFVDNIKYQDGGYSPQILVNNSDEKRYVLTDLQKELSKCAAFYFSVAFVTKNGIAMIKSQLSDLMDKKVPGKILISPYLDFNDPDAMRELLKLKNVEVRLTPKKIQMHAKFYLFEHTGKQVLISGSSNLTHTSLKINYEWNIKLTSTHNGEFIQNTKSEFDRIWEQSELL
;
A
#
# COMPACT_ATOMS: atom_id res chain seq x y z
N ARG A 1 -27.73 -29.47 -32.91
CA ARG A 1 -26.84 -28.75 -31.95
C ARG A 1 -25.96 -27.84 -32.80
N GLU A 2 -26.37 -26.60 -32.96
CA GLU A 2 -25.56 -25.58 -33.60
C GLU A 2 -24.45 -25.22 -32.61
N GLY A 3 -23.20 -25.53 -32.98
CA GLY A 3 -22.02 -25.08 -32.24
C GLY A 3 -21.93 -23.58 -32.35
N LEU A 4 -21.90 -22.88 -31.23
CA LEU A 4 -21.58 -21.44 -31.20
C LEU A 4 -20.24 -21.23 -31.91
N TYR A 5 -20.29 -20.58 -33.07
CA TYR A 5 -19.07 -20.11 -33.75
C TYR A 5 -18.46 -18.99 -32.91
N MET A 6 -17.36 -19.28 -32.26
CA MET A 6 -16.59 -18.28 -31.51
C MET A 6 -15.57 -17.68 -32.49
N PRO A 7 -15.54 -16.34 -32.70
CA PRO A 7 -14.53 -15.72 -33.52
C PRO A 7 -13.12 -16.03 -32.98
N GLU A 8 -12.14 -16.26 -33.85
CA GLU A 8 -10.76 -16.62 -33.49
C GLU A 8 -10.11 -15.65 -32.46
N GLY A 9 -10.48 -14.37 -32.52
CA GLY A 9 -10.00 -13.37 -31.55
C GLY A 9 -10.44 -13.59 -30.10
N ILE A 10 -11.59 -14.26 -29.87
CA ILE A 10 -12.09 -14.56 -28.52
C ILE A 10 -11.30 -15.72 -27.91
N ASN A 11 -10.91 -16.71 -28.70
CA ASN A 11 -10.08 -17.82 -28.20
C ASN A 11 -8.70 -17.33 -27.77
N LEU A 12 -8.08 -16.43 -28.53
CA LEU A 12 -6.79 -15.83 -28.18
C LEU A 12 -6.89 -14.99 -26.89
N PHE A 13 -7.99 -14.26 -26.70
CA PHE A 13 -8.25 -13.51 -25.49
C PHE A 13 -8.38 -14.44 -24.28
N GLN A 14 -9.18 -15.51 -24.40
CA GLN A 14 -9.36 -16.50 -23.32
C GLN A 14 -8.04 -17.17 -22.93
N ASP A 15 -7.24 -17.59 -23.91
CA ASP A 15 -5.93 -18.20 -23.65
C ASP A 15 -4.96 -17.23 -22.93
N THR A 16 -4.93 -15.99 -23.36
CA THR A 16 -4.08 -14.98 -22.74
C THR A 16 -4.57 -14.61 -21.34
N LEU A 17 -5.89 -14.51 -21.15
CA LEU A 17 -6.48 -14.26 -19.84
C LEU A 17 -6.19 -15.42 -18.88
N ILE A 18 -6.35 -16.66 -19.32
CA ILE A 18 -6.04 -17.85 -18.53
C ILE A 18 -4.57 -17.88 -18.14
N LYS A 19 -3.66 -17.60 -19.09
CA LYS A 19 -2.22 -17.51 -18.82
C LYS A 19 -1.90 -16.39 -17.84
N SER A 20 -2.50 -15.22 -18.00
CA SER A 20 -2.30 -14.07 -17.11
C SER A 20 -2.80 -14.35 -15.69
N LEU A 21 -3.96 -14.99 -15.55
CA LEU A 21 -4.48 -15.43 -14.26
C LEU A 21 -3.59 -16.49 -13.63
N LYS A 22 -3.10 -17.47 -14.44
CA LYS A 22 -2.24 -18.55 -13.96
C LYS A 22 -0.87 -18.08 -13.50
N PHE A 23 -0.29 -17.07 -14.17
CA PHE A 23 1.04 -16.55 -13.88
C PHE A 23 1.02 -15.22 -13.11
N GLY A 24 -0.16 -14.67 -12.79
CA GLY A 24 -0.31 -13.47 -11.98
C GLY A 24 0.00 -12.15 -12.68
N PHE A 25 0.18 -12.14 -14.01
CA PHE A 25 0.49 -10.93 -14.77
C PHE A 25 -0.41 -10.79 -15.98
N VAL A 26 -0.97 -9.59 -16.16
CA VAL A 26 -1.75 -9.24 -17.35
C VAL A 26 -0.85 -8.47 -18.32
N ASP A 27 -0.81 -8.90 -19.58
CA ASP A 27 -0.08 -8.18 -20.63
C ASP A 27 -0.84 -6.90 -21.02
N ASN A 28 -0.37 -5.75 -20.54
CA ASN A 28 -1.00 -4.45 -20.77
C ASN A 28 -0.76 -3.89 -22.18
N ILE A 29 0.11 -4.49 -22.99
CA ILE A 29 0.28 -4.11 -24.41
C ILE A 29 -0.94 -4.53 -25.22
N LYS A 30 -1.56 -5.65 -24.83
CA LYS A 30 -2.72 -6.23 -25.54
C LYS A 30 -4.06 -5.84 -24.96
N TYR A 31 -4.12 -5.40 -23.70
CA TYR A 31 -5.34 -5.06 -22.99
C TYR A 31 -5.24 -3.68 -22.39
N GLN A 32 -6.31 -2.88 -22.53
CA GLN A 32 -6.35 -1.59 -21.86
C GLN A 32 -6.25 -1.80 -20.34
N ASP A 33 -5.35 -1.05 -19.73
CA ASP A 33 -5.11 -1.09 -18.30
C ASP A 33 -6.32 -0.54 -17.54
N GLY A 34 -7.08 -1.42 -16.91
CA GLY A 34 -8.15 -1.05 -15.99
C GLY A 34 -7.63 -0.49 -14.65
N GLY A 35 -6.35 -0.13 -14.55
CA GLY A 35 -5.71 0.32 -13.31
C GLY A 35 -5.30 -0.81 -12.37
N TYR A 36 -5.25 -2.05 -12.89
CA TYR A 36 -4.86 -3.24 -12.13
C TYR A 36 -3.46 -3.76 -12.48
N SER A 37 -2.80 -3.19 -13.49
CA SER A 37 -1.42 -3.56 -13.81
C SER A 37 -0.47 -3.18 -12.69
N PRO A 38 0.47 -4.05 -12.31
CA PRO A 38 1.53 -3.71 -11.38
C PRO A 38 2.35 -2.52 -11.88
N GLN A 39 2.69 -1.61 -10.98
CA GLN A 39 3.46 -0.42 -11.29
C GLN A 39 4.71 -0.36 -10.42
N ILE A 40 5.83 0.06 -10.99
CA ILE A 40 7.03 0.41 -10.22
C ILE A 40 6.94 1.89 -9.87
N LEU A 41 7.06 2.20 -8.57
CA LEU A 41 7.11 3.56 -8.06
C LEU A 41 8.55 3.86 -7.62
N VAL A 42 9.12 4.91 -8.18
CA VAL A 42 10.44 5.44 -7.82
C VAL A 42 10.37 6.94 -7.61
N ASN A 43 11.25 7.49 -6.80
CA ASN A 43 11.43 8.93 -6.75
C ASN A 43 12.32 9.36 -7.92
N ASN A 44 11.80 10.24 -8.76
CA ASN A 44 12.51 10.83 -9.91
C ASN A 44 12.14 12.32 -9.99
N SER A 45 13.09 13.18 -9.60
CA SER A 45 12.90 14.64 -9.58
C SER A 45 12.72 15.23 -10.98
N ASP A 46 13.40 14.68 -11.99
CA ASP A 46 13.38 15.19 -13.36
C ASP A 46 12.00 14.98 -14.00
N GLU A 47 11.38 13.84 -13.69
CA GLU A 47 10.04 13.51 -14.15
C GLU A 47 8.94 13.94 -13.14
N LYS A 48 9.31 14.56 -12.03
CA LYS A 48 8.40 14.95 -10.93
C LYS A 48 7.54 13.80 -10.42
N ARG A 49 8.08 12.58 -10.44
CA ARG A 49 7.43 11.40 -9.89
C ARG A 49 7.96 11.11 -8.49
N TYR A 50 7.06 10.88 -7.55
CA TYR A 50 7.41 10.62 -6.15
C TYR A 50 6.47 9.57 -5.57
N VAL A 51 7.00 8.68 -4.75
CA VAL A 51 6.22 7.71 -3.96
C VAL A 51 5.17 8.43 -3.12
N LEU A 52 5.51 9.61 -2.60
CA LEU A 52 4.60 10.48 -1.87
C LEU A 52 3.31 10.78 -2.63
N THR A 53 3.41 11.07 -3.93
CA THR A 53 2.24 11.45 -4.74
C THR A 53 1.22 10.31 -4.81
N ASP A 54 1.70 9.07 -4.99
CA ASP A 54 0.84 7.89 -4.99
C ASP A 54 0.25 7.62 -3.61
N LEU A 55 1.05 7.74 -2.55
CA LEU A 55 0.59 7.58 -1.17
C LEU A 55 -0.53 8.58 -0.83
N GLN A 56 -0.35 9.85 -1.15
CA GLN A 56 -1.36 10.90 -0.94
C GLN A 56 -2.63 10.65 -1.74
N LYS A 57 -2.50 10.21 -3.00
CA LYS A 57 -3.60 9.88 -3.89
C LYS A 57 -4.46 8.73 -3.32
N GLU A 58 -3.84 7.69 -2.82
CA GLU A 58 -4.56 6.55 -2.26
C GLU A 58 -5.20 6.92 -0.91
N LEU A 59 -4.48 7.61 -0.02
CA LEU A 59 -5.03 8.12 1.25
C LEU A 59 -6.27 9.00 1.04
N SER A 60 -6.27 9.88 0.04
CA SER A 60 -7.40 10.81 -0.17
C SER A 60 -8.73 10.13 -0.51
N LYS A 61 -8.73 8.84 -0.87
CA LYS A 61 -9.88 8.10 -1.41
C LYS A 61 -10.20 6.80 -0.67
N CYS A 62 -9.35 6.38 0.27
CA CYS A 62 -9.54 5.09 0.94
C CYS A 62 -10.70 5.12 1.94
N ALA A 63 -11.28 3.94 2.16
CA ALA A 63 -12.27 3.66 3.19
C ALA A 63 -11.64 3.10 4.47
N ALA A 64 -10.41 2.57 4.38
CA ALA A 64 -9.54 2.17 5.49
C ALA A 64 -8.09 2.11 5.00
N PHE A 65 -7.12 2.19 5.92
CA PHE A 65 -5.71 2.03 5.57
C PHE A 65 -4.93 1.28 6.65
N TYR A 66 -3.87 0.57 6.21
CA TYR A 66 -3.00 -0.23 7.05
C TYR A 66 -1.55 0.02 6.63
N PHE A 67 -0.75 0.55 7.53
CA PHE A 67 0.66 0.82 7.29
C PHE A 67 1.53 -0.07 8.15
N SER A 68 2.61 -0.57 7.58
CA SER A 68 3.69 -1.20 8.30
C SER A 68 4.98 -0.52 7.90
N VAL A 69 5.70 0.08 8.84
CA VAL A 69 6.92 0.84 8.57
C VAL A 69 7.98 0.57 9.63
N ALA A 70 9.24 0.47 9.19
CA ALA A 70 10.34 0.34 10.12
C ALA A 70 10.69 1.68 10.78
N PHE A 71 10.61 2.77 10.02
CA PHE A 71 10.95 4.10 10.49
C PHE A 71 9.88 5.12 10.15
N VAL A 72 9.61 6.01 11.12
CA VAL A 72 8.72 7.14 10.96
C VAL A 72 9.39 8.41 11.49
N THR A 73 9.24 9.53 10.77
CA THR A 73 9.73 10.83 11.18
C THR A 73 8.61 11.87 11.18
N LYS A 74 8.76 12.92 12.00
CA LYS A 74 7.83 14.05 12.05
C LYS A 74 7.63 14.67 10.66
N ASN A 75 8.72 14.84 9.91
CA ASN A 75 8.63 15.37 8.54
C ASN A 75 7.94 14.42 7.58
N GLY A 76 8.08 13.09 7.75
CA GLY A 76 7.32 12.09 6.98
C GLY A 76 5.82 12.20 7.23
N ILE A 77 5.40 12.29 8.49
CA ILE A 77 3.99 12.50 8.86
C ILE A 77 3.47 13.83 8.31
N ALA A 78 4.27 14.91 8.42
CA ALA A 78 3.87 16.23 7.93
C ALA A 78 3.50 16.23 6.44
N MET A 79 4.13 15.39 5.62
CA MET A 79 3.86 15.30 4.17
C MET A 79 2.50 14.71 3.83
N ILE A 80 1.90 13.93 4.73
CA ILE A 80 0.57 13.32 4.55
C ILE A 80 -0.45 13.82 5.56
N LYS A 81 -0.09 14.86 6.33
CA LYS A 81 -0.91 15.38 7.44
C LYS A 81 -2.29 15.85 6.98
N SER A 82 -2.38 16.50 5.82
CA SER A 82 -3.66 16.95 5.28
C SER A 82 -4.60 15.78 5.02
N GLN A 83 -4.10 14.73 4.36
CA GLN A 83 -4.90 13.53 4.09
C GLN A 83 -5.31 12.81 5.38
N LEU A 84 -4.40 12.69 6.36
CA LEU A 84 -4.72 12.08 7.65
C LEU A 84 -5.76 12.90 8.43
N SER A 85 -5.71 14.24 8.36
CA SER A 85 -6.73 15.11 8.97
C SER A 85 -8.08 14.92 8.30
N ASP A 86 -8.15 14.93 6.97
CA ASP A 86 -9.38 14.71 6.21
C ASP A 86 -10.00 13.34 6.52
N LEU A 87 -9.15 12.29 6.67
CA LEU A 87 -9.60 10.95 7.05
C LEU A 87 -10.10 10.91 8.50
N MET A 88 -9.50 11.67 9.40
CA MET A 88 -9.96 11.80 10.79
C MET A 88 -11.34 12.45 10.84
N ASP A 89 -11.57 13.53 10.10
CA ASP A 89 -12.85 14.23 10.04
C ASP A 89 -13.96 13.33 9.46
N LYS A 90 -13.60 12.48 8.49
CA LYS A 90 -14.48 11.47 7.90
C LYS A 90 -14.61 10.19 8.73
N LYS A 91 -13.89 10.06 9.84
CA LYS A 91 -13.83 8.88 10.70
C LYS A 91 -13.39 7.59 9.97
N VAL A 92 -12.56 7.73 8.94
CA VAL A 92 -12.00 6.60 8.21
C VAL A 92 -10.96 5.90 9.09
N PRO A 93 -11.10 4.59 9.37
CA PRO A 93 -10.20 3.90 10.29
C PRO A 93 -8.82 3.67 9.67
N GLY A 94 -7.79 3.80 10.49
CA GLY A 94 -6.40 3.50 10.13
C GLY A 94 -5.71 2.65 11.18
N LYS A 95 -4.80 1.77 10.73
CA LYS A 95 -3.90 0.98 11.59
C LYS A 95 -2.46 1.19 11.15
N ILE A 96 -1.58 1.49 12.09
CA ILE A 96 -0.16 1.69 11.80
C ILE A 96 0.68 0.81 12.72
N LEU A 97 1.45 -0.11 12.12
CA LEU A 97 2.50 -0.88 12.77
C LEU A 97 3.83 -0.18 12.61
N ILE A 98 4.53 0.05 13.71
CA ILE A 98 5.86 0.66 13.71
C ILE A 98 6.83 -0.28 14.40
N SER A 99 8.01 -0.45 13.81
CA SER A 99 9.07 -1.23 14.42
C SER A 99 9.83 -0.40 15.46
N PRO A 100 10.01 -0.85 16.70
CA PRO A 100 10.92 -0.22 17.65
C PRO A 100 12.39 -0.58 17.38
N TYR A 101 12.67 -1.29 16.26
CA TYR A 101 14.00 -1.74 15.91
C TYR A 101 14.96 -0.57 15.69
N LEU A 102 16.14 -0.64 16.31
CA LEU A 102 17.22 0.35 16.26
C LEU A 102 16.91 1.74 16.87
N ASP A 103 15.78 1.94 17.52
CA ASP A 103 15.39 3.20 18.18
C ASP A 103 15.49 4.47 17.29
N PHE A 104 15.35 4.30 15.95
CA PHE A 104 15.44 5.39 14.97
C PHE A 104 14.12 6.15 14.77
N ASN A 105 13.09 5.80 15.52
CA ASN A 105 11.81 6.48 15.40
C ASN A 105 11.82 7.83 16.13
N ASP A 106 11.29 8.83 15.45
CA ASP A 106 11.17 10.17 15.99
C ASP A 106 10.03 10.24 17.03
N PRO A 107 10.31 10.56 18.32
CA PRO A 107 9.26 10.69 19.33
C PRO A 107 8.20 11.73 18.98
N ASP A 108 8.55 12.79 18.25
CA ASP A 108 7.59 13.78 17.82
C ASP A 108 6.63 13.23 16.75
N ALA A 109 7.12 12.31 15.88
CA ALA A 109 6.26 11.59 14.96
C ALA A 109 5.21 10.76 15.70
N MET A 110 5.63 10.06 16.77
CA MET A 110 4.71 9.29 17.62
C MET A 110 3.65 10.19 18.24
N ARG A 111 4.03 11.35 18.79
CA ARG A 111 3.10 12.32 19.36
C ARG A 111 2.10 12.86 18.32
N GLU A 112 2.54 13.08 17.06
CA GLU A 112 1.64 13.50 15.98
C GLU A 112 0.64 12.39 15.61
N LEU A 113 1.08 11.14 15.54
CA LEU A 113 0.20 10.01 15.26
C LEU A 113 -0.87 9.80 16.35
N LEU A 114 -0.50 9.94 17.62
CA LEU A 114 -1.43 9.82 18.77
C LEU A 114 -2.54 10.87 18.79
N LYS A 115 -2.41 11.97 18.03
CA LYS A 115 -3.48 12.98 17.88
C LYS A 115 -4.61 12.52 16.95
N LEU A 116 -4.37 11.49 16.13
CA LEU A 116 -5.31 10.99 15.13
C LEU A 116 -6.26 9.99 15.79
N LYS A 117 -7.45 10.45 16.20
CA LYS A 117 -8.44 9.63 16.94
C LYS A 117 -9.03 8.45 16.16
N ASN A 118 -8.88 8.45 14.84
CA ASN A 118 -9.33 7.41 13.92
C ASN A 118 -8.23 6.40 13.58
N VAL A 119 -7.01 6.57 14.11
CA VAL A 119 -5.84 5.74 13.82
C VAL A 119 -5.39 5.05 15.10
N GLU A 120 -5.27 3.73 15.03
CA GLU A 120 -4.61 2.95 16.06
C GLU A 120 -3.16 2.69 15.66
N VAL A 121 -2.23 2.95 16.57
CA VAL A 121 -0.79 2.77 16.35
C VAL A 121 -0.27 1.74 17.32
N ARG A 122 0.44 0.73 16.83
CA ARG A 122 1.08 -0.29 17.65
C ARG A 122 2.56 -0.42 17.34
N LEU A 123 3.33 -0.77 18.36
CA LEU A 123 4.74 -1.11 18.27
C LEU A 123 4.90 -2.63 18.18
N THR A 124 5.64 -3.09 17.17
CA THR A 124 5.91 -4.54 17.04
C THR A 124 6.83 -5.03 18.15
N PRO A 125 6.72 -6.30 18.59
CA PRO A 125 7.67 -6.87 19.54
C PRO A 125 9.10 -6.77 19.03
N LYS A 126 10.05 -6.36 19.87
CA LYS A 126 11.47 -6.22 19.49
C LYS A 126 12.07 -7.49 18.88
N LYS A 127 11.61 -8.66 19.31
CA LYS A 127 12.06 -9.97 18.79
C LYS A 127 11.74 -10.19 17.31
N ILE A 128 10.74 -9.50 16.76
CA ILE A 128 10.33 -9.65 15.36
C ILE A 128 11.30 -8.91 14.41
N GLN A 129 12.02 -7.88 14.90
CA GLN A 129 12.94 -7.06 14.08
C GLN A 129 12.32 -6.64 12.75
N MET A 130 11.07 -6.18 12.79
CA MET A 130 10.30 -5.85 11.59
C MET A 130 10.98 -4.75 10.77
N HIS A 131 11.25 -5.04 9.51
CA HIS A 131 11.80 -4.08 8.55
C HIS A 131 10.92 -3.92 7.30
N ALA A 132 9.70 -4.47 7.35
CA ALA A 132 8.71 -4.34 6.28
C ALA A 132 8.28 -2.88 6.10
N LYS A 133 8.04 -2.49 4.85
CA LYS A 133 7.42 -1.22 4.51
C LYS A 133 6.33 -1.52 3.50
N PHE A 134 5.11 -1.39 3.96
CA PHE A 134 3.97 -1.42 3.06
C PHE A 134 2.86 -0.46 3.51
N TYR A 135 2.06 -0.08 2.54
CA TYR A 135 0.93 0.81 2.67
C TYR A 135 -0.23 0.18 1.92
N LEU A 136 -1.21 -0.34 2.66
CA LEU A 136 -2.40 -0.98 2.12
C LEU A 136 -3.59 -0.04 2.29
N PHE A 137 -4.36 0.13 1.22
CA PHE A 137 -5.55 0.97 1.17
C PHE A 137 -6.74 0.14 0.72
N GLU A 138 -7.82 0.20 1.48
CA GLU A 138 -9.11 -0.34 1.09
C GLU A 138 -9.96 0.75 0.43
N HIS A 139 -10.44 0.49 -0.76
CA HIS A 139 -11.38 1.34 -1.50
C HIS A 139 -12.68 0.58 -1.77
N THR A 140 -13.72 1.29 -2.19
CA THR A 140 -14.93 0.63 -2.69
C THR A 140 -14.60 -0.21 -3.93
N GLY A 141 -14.74 -1.54 -3.82
CA GLY A 141 -14.55 -2.47 -4.94
C GLY A 141 -13.11 -2.90 -5.22
N LYS A 142 -12.10 -2.32 -4.58
CA LYS A 142 -10.68 -2.70 -4.78
C LYS A 142 -9.82 -2.42 -3.58
N GLN A 143 -8.64 -3.02 -3.58
CA GLN A 143 -7.56 -2.76 -2.64
C GLN A 143 -6.29 -2.35 -3.40
N VAL A 144 -5.52 -1.44 -2.82
CA VAL A 144 -4.23 -1.00 -3.38
C VAL A 144 -3.15 -1.22 -2.35
N LEU A 145 -2.09 -1.89 -2.75
CA LEU A 145 -0.89 -2.13 -1.94
C LEU A 145 0.29 -1.41 -2.57
N ILE A 146 0.99 -0.60 -1.78
CA ILE A 146 2.32 -0.08 -2.13
C ILE A 146 3.30 -0.72 -1.17
N SER A 147 4.30 -1.44 -1.68
CA SER A 147 5.30 -2.11 -0.85
C SER A 147 6.69 -2.02 -1.47
N GLY A 148 7.72 -1.84 -0.64
CA GLY A 148 9.09 -1.74 -1.11
C GLY A 148 10.05 -1.20 -0.05
N SER A 149 10.95 -0.32 -0.46
CA SER A 149 12.00 0.21 0.39
C SER A 149 11.61 1.47 1.18
N SER A 150 10.53 2.16 0.80
CA SER A 150 10.18 3.48 1.36
C SER A 150 9.59 3.40 2.76
N ASN A 151 10.30 3.97 3.73
CA ASN A 151 9.78 4.28 5.06
C ASN A 151 8.88 5.53 5.06
N LEU A 152 8.18 5.77 6.17
CA LEU A 152 7.37 6.99 6.36
C LEU A 152 8.26 8.16 6.81
N THR A 153 9.21 8.52 5.94
CA THR A 153 10.16 9.61 6.13
C THR A 153 10.16 10.54 4.91
N HIS A 154 10.50 11.81 5.12
CA HIS A 154 10.62 12.77 4.02
C HIS A 154 11.59 12.29 2.94
N THR A 155 12.74 11.78 3.35
CA THR A 155 13.78 11.33 2.43
C THR A 155 13.34 10.16 1.58
N SER A 156 12.74 9.12 2.19
CA SER A 156 12.27 7.94 1.46
C SER A 156 11.09 8.24 0.54
N LEU A 157 10.20 9.14 0.93
CA LEU A 157 9.00 9.43 0.14
C LEU A 157 9.24 10.40 -1.03
N LYS A 158 10.36 11.17 -1.02
CA LYS A 158 10.56 12.24 -2.00
C LYS A 158 11.98 12.40 -2.54
N ILE A 159 13.02 11.97 -1.82
CA ILE A 159 14.41 12.31 -2.16
C ILE A 159 15.21 11.09 -2.60
N ASN A 160 15.26 10.06 -1.72
CA ASN A 160 16.05 8.87 -1.98
C ASN A 160 15.54 8.13 -3.21
N TYR A 161 16.46 7.48 -3.92
CA TYR A 161 16.09 6.53 -4.96
C TYR A 161 15.55 5.26 -4.30
N GLU A 162 14.24 5.12 -4.30
CA GLU A 162 13.51 4.03 -3.65
C GLU A 162 12.81 3.18 -4.69
N TRP A 163 12.71 1.87 -4.44
CA TRP A 163 11.94 0.96 -5.26
C TRP A 163 10.71 0.48 -4.50
N ASN A 164 9.55 0.74 -5.07
CA ASN A 164 8.29 0.23 -4.55
C ASN A 164 7.47 -0.36 -5.68
N ILE A 165 6.67 -1.36 -5.36
CA ILE A 165 5.67 -1.95 -6.25
C ILE A 165 4.30 -1.48 -5.78
N LYS A 166 3.49 -1.00 -6.72
CA LYS A 166 2.07 -0.74 -6.50
C LYS A 166 1.26 -1.82 -7.18
N LEU A 167 0.45 -2.51 -6.40
CA LEU A 167 -0.46 -3.55 -6.84
C LEU A 167 -1.90 -3.11 -6.56
N THR A 168 -2.78 -3.30 -7.53
CA THR A 168 -4.21 -3.12 -7.35
C THR A 168 -4.89 -4.47 -7.50
N SER A 169 -5.81 -4.79 -6.62
CA SER A 169 -6.55 -6.04 -6.62
C SER A 169 -8.02 -5.80 -6.30
N THR A 170 -8.86 -6.74 -6.69
CA THR A 170 -10.23 -6.86 -6.14
C THR A 170 -10.15 -7.25 -4.66
N HIS A 171 -11.26 -7.12 -3.91
CA HIS A 171 -11.30 -7.47 -2.48
C HIS A 171 -10.88 -8.92 -2.16
N ASN A 172 -11.02 -9.83 -3.12
CA ASN A 172 -10.70 -11.25 -2.93
C ASN A 172 -9.36 -11.65 -3.57
N GLY A 173 -8.51 -10.70 -3.94
CA GLY A 173 -7.19 -11.00 -4.50
C GLY A 173 -6.28 -11.68 -3.47
N GLU A 174 -5.88 -12.92 -3.73
CA GLU A 174 -5.17 -13.79 -2.79
C GLU A 174 -3.92 -13.13 -2.20
N PHE A 175 -3.10 -12.50 -3.04
CA PHE A 175 -1.85 -11.88 -2.58
C PHE A 175 -2.09 -10.78 -1.54
N ILE A 176 -3.08 -9.91 -1.77
CA ILE A 176 -3.38 -8.81 -0.83
C ILE A 176 -4.06 -9.35 0.43
N GLN A 177 -4.91 -10.37 0.31
CA GLN A 177 -5.50 -11.03 1.46
C GLN A 177 -4.43 -11.68 2.35
N ASN A 178 -3.45 -12.37 1.76
CA ASN A 178 -2.33 -12.94 2.49
C ASN A 178 -1.47 -11.86 3.15
N THR A 179 -1.22 -10.73 2.47
CA THR A 179 -0.50 -9.57 3.04
C THR A 179 -1.25 -9.01 4.24
N LYS A 180 -2.58 -8.85 4.14
CA LYS A 180 -3.41 -8.36 5.24
C LYS A 180 -3.45 -9.34 6.41
N SER A 181 -3.57 -10.62 6.15
CA SER A 181 -3.53 -11.67 7.18
C SER A 181 -2.20 -11.67 7.94
N GLU A 182 -1.08 -11.47 7.25
CA GLU A 182 0.22 -11.37 7.91
C GLU A 182 0.34 -10.07 8.72
N PHE A 183 -0.20 -8.96 8.23
CA PHE A 183 -0.31 -7.73 9.02
C PHE A 183 -1.11 -7.96 10.30
N ASP A 184 -2.30 -8.56 10.20
CA ASP A 184 -3.18 -8.82 11.35
C ASP A 184 -2.50 -9.77 12.35
N ARG A 185 -1.76 -10.78 11.88
CA ARG A 185 -0.97 -11.69 12.73
C ARG A 185 0.07 -10.96 13.58
N ILE A 186 0.78 -9.99 12.99
CA ILE A 186 1.77 -9.18 13.73
C ILE A 186 1.06 -8.16 14.62
N TRP A 187 -0.04 -7.59 14.15
CA TRP A 187 -0.86 -6.64 14.87
C TRP A 187 -1.33 -7.18 16.22
N GLU A 188 -1.82 -8.42 16.26
CA GLU A 188 -2.30 -9.06 17.48
C GLU A 188 -1.18 -9.31 18.53
N GLN A 189 0.07 -9.38 18.08
CA GLN A 189 1.23 -9.53 18.95
C GLN A 189 1.85 -8.20 19.39
N SER A 190 1.36 -7.09 18.86
CA SER A 190 1.96 -5.76 19.01
C SER A 190 1.30 -4.97 20.13
N GLU A 191 2.07 -4.11 20.78
CA GLU A 191 1.64 -3.29 21.91
C GLU A 191 1.09 -1.95 21.41
N LEU A 192 0.01 -1.49 22.02
CA LEU A 192 -0.56 -0.16 21.77
C LEU A 192 0.46 0.91 22.15
N LEU A 193 0.66 1.90 21.27
CA LEU A 193 1.53 3.04 21.49
C LEU A 193 0.94 4.00 22.54
#